data_dfa69bc757c1fa4c37e26386bacbe2e6
#
_entry.id   dfa69bc757c1fa4c37e26386bacbe2e6
#
_cell.length_a   1.000
_cell.length_b   1.000
_cell.length_c   1.000
_cell.angle_alpha   90.00
_cell.angle_beta   90.00
_cell.angle_gamma   90.00
#
_symmetry.space_group_name_H-M   'P 1'
#
loop_
_entity.id
_entity.type
_entity.pdbx_description
1 polymer ?
#
loop_
_entity_poly.entity_id
_entity_poly.type
_entity_poly.pdbx_seq_one_letter_code
_entity_poly.pdbx_strand_id
1 'polypeptide(L)'
;MEVDVLKDLGLTDGEIRVYLALLEIGTSTAGRIIEKSKISPSKIYDVLNRLIDKGLVSYIIEGKTKHFKAAPPKNILNYIERRENELTQHKNEFRKIIPLLEAKKKTETNSFNAEIFEGVSGLITVFDMSVDELKKGEITYAFGYPAYASKLFDVYWREYYKKCDKKGIVRKVIY
;
A
#
# COMPACT_ATOMS: atom_id res chain seq x y z
N MET A 1 -10.85 -15.47 0.19
CA MET A 1 -10.18 -15.09 -1.09
C MET A 1 -10.73 -13.79 -1.68
N GLU A 2 -12.03 -13.65 -1.97
CA GLU A 2 -12.58 -12.37 -2.52
C GLU A 2 -12.52 -11.21 -1.52
N VAL A 3 -12.75 -11.47 -0.24
CA VAL A 3 -12.72 -10.46 0.84
C VAL A 3 -11.31 -9.96 1.13
N ASP A 4 -10.31 -10.81 1.02
CA ASP A 4 -8.92 -10.47 1.33
C ASP A 4 -8.38 -9.45 0.34
N VAL A 5 -8.69 -9.61 -0.95
CA VAL A 5 -8.31 -8.63 -1.98
C VAL A 5 -8.88 -7.24 -1.69
N LEU A 6 -10.14 -7.14 -1.20
CA LEU A 6 -10.74 -5.86 -0.82
C LEU A 6 -10.06 -5.23 0.40
N LYS A 7 -9.60 -6.04 1.36
CA LYS A 7 -8.79 -5.55 2.49
C LYS A 7 -7.45 -5.00 2.04
N ASP A 8 -6.77 -5.70 1.15
CA ASP A 8 -5.49 -5.27 0.59
C ASP A 8 -5.60 -3.93 -0.15
N LEU A 9 -6.78 -3.63 -0.72
CA LEU A 9 -7.12 -2.34 -1.31
C LEU A 9 -7.42 -1.23 -0.27
N GLY A 10 -7.38 -1.54 1.02
CA GLY A 10 -7.60 -0.58 2.10
C GLY A 10 -9.07 -0.38 2.49
N LEU A 11 -9.95 -1.34 2.17
CA LEU A 11 -11.30 -1.36 2.71
C LEU A 11 -11.30 -2.02 4.10
N THR A 12 -11.98 -1.41 5.04
CA THR A 12 -12.19 -2.01 6.36
C THR A 12 -13.22 -3.15 6.30
N ASP A 13 -13.19 -4.05 7.27
CA ASP A 13 -14.18 -5.15 7.36
C ASP A 13 -15.63 -4.63 7.35
N GLY A 14 -15.88 -3.47 7.98
CA GLY A 14 -17.19 -2.84 7.97
C GLY A 14 -17.61 -2.35 6.59
N GLU A 15 -16.70 -1.73 5.86
CA GLU A 15 -16.95 -1.27 4.48
C GLU A 15 -17.23 -2.44 3.54
N ILE A 16 -16.45 -3.52 3.64
CA ILE A 16 -16.63 -4.72 2.84
C ILE A 16 -18.00 -5.33 3.10
N ARG A 17 -18.38 -5.52 4.37
CA ARG A 17 -19.68 -6.09 4.73
C ARG A 17 -20.84 -5.25 4.22
N VAL A 18 -20.77 -3.94 4.34
CA VAL A 18 -21.83 -3.03 3.85
C VAL A 18 -21.91 -3.05 2.32
N TYR A 19 -20.78 -3.00 1.64
CA TYR A 19 -20.74 -3.05 0.18
C TYR A 19 -21.32 -4.36 -0.37
N LEU A 20 -20.90 -5.50 0.17
CA LEU A 20 -21.42 -6.82 -0.23
C LEU A 20 -22.92 -6.95 0.10
N ALA A 21 -23.37 -6.49 1.27
CA ALA A 21 -24.78 -6.45 1.61
C ALA A 21 -25.60 -5.67 0.59
N LEU A 22 -25.11 -4.48 0.18
CA LEU A 22 -25.78 -3.65 -0.83
C LEU A 22 -25.78 -4.29 -2.23
N LEU A 23 -24.74 -5.03 -2.60
CA LEU A 23 -24.74 -5.81 -3.85
C LEU A 23 -25.84 -6.88 -3.85
N GLU A 24 -26.08 -7.53 -2.70
CA GLU A 24 -27.11 -8.57 -2.58
C GLU A 24 -28.53 -8.02 -2.50
N ILE A 25 -28.75 -6.99 -1.66
CA ILE A 25 -30.12 -6.48 -1.40
C ILE A 25 -30.57 -5.38 -2.37
N GLY A 26 -29.65 -4.87 -3.17
CA GLY A 26 -29.89 -3.74 -4.07
C GLY A 26 -30.08 -2.41 -3.32
N THR A 27 -30.77 -1.45 -3.95
CA THR A 27 -31.04 -0.14 -3.35
C THR A 27 -31.85 -0.28 -2.07
N SER A 28 -31.34 0.26 -0.96
CA SER A 28 -31.93 0.01 0.36
C SER A 28 -31.69 1.14 1.35
N THR A 29 -32.55 1.24 2.35
CA THR A 29 -32.40 2.15 3.47
C THR A 29 -31.31 1.65 4.47
N ALA A 30 -30.80 2.55 5.30
CA ALA A 30 -29.80 2.21 6.32
C ALA A 30 -30.26 1.07 7.25
N GLY A 31 -31.54 1.00 7.62
CA GLY A 31 -32.06 -0.06 8.48
C GLY A 31 -31.89 -1.45 7.89
N ARG A 32 -32.26 -1.66 6.62
CA ARG A 32 -32.08 -2.94 5.93
C ARG A 32 -30.61 -3.30 5.72
N ILE A 33 -29.76 -2.29 5.49
CA ILE A 33 -28.30 -2.51 5.38
C ILE A 33 -27.72 -2.99 6.72
N ILE A 34 -28.15 -2.39 7.83
CA ILE A 34 -27.77 -2.80 9.19
C ILE A 34 -28.11 -4.28 9.44
N GLU A 35 -29.36 -4.66 9.13
CA GLU A 35 -29.82 -6.04 9.29
C GLU A 35 -28.99 -7.04 8.50
N LYS A 36 -28.66 -6.71 7.25
CA LYS A 36 -27.90 -7.60 6.36
C LYS A 36 -26.42 -7.62 6.69
N SER A 37 -25.80 -6.46 6.89
CA SER A 37 -24.35 -6.34 7.08
C SER A 37 -23.88 -6.62 8.52
N LYS A 38 -24.81 -6.65 9.47
CA LYS A 38 -24.51 -6.79 10.93
C LYS A 38 -23.57 -5.70 11.46
N ILE A 39 -23.63 -4.51 10.87
CA ILE A 39 -22.95 -3.32 11.38
C ILE A 39 -23.82 -2.65 12.41
N SER A 40 -23.22 -2.10 13.47
CA SER A 40 -23.98 -1.38 14.52
C SER A 40 -24.66 -0.12 13.94
N PRO A 41 -25.86 0.22 14.41
CA PRO A 41 -26.58 1.42 13.97
C PRO A 41 -25.76 2.72 14.16
N SER A 42 -24.93 2.79 15.20
CA SER A 42 -24.07 3.95 15.46
C SER A 42 -22.96 4.17 14.45
N LYS A 43 -22.54 3.12 13.71
CA LYS A 43 -21.43 3.16 12.77
C LYS A 43 -21.85 3.14 11.30
N ILE A 44 -23.11 2.85 11.00
CA ILE A 44 -23.53 2.61 9.61
C ILE A 44 -23.33 3.82 8.71
N TYR A 45 -23.67 5.02 9.18
CA TYR A 45 -23.52 6.23 8.40
C TYR A 45 -22.06 6.60 8.13
N ASP A 46 -21.17 6.37 9.09
CA ASP A 46 -19.74 6.59 8.92
C ASP A 46 -19.17 5.63 7.85
N VAL A 47 -19.60 4.37 7.87
CA VAL A 47 -19.20 3.36 6.88
C VAL A 47 -19.75 3.72 5.50
N LEU A 48 -21.02 4.10 5.40
CA LEU A 48 -21.65 4.51 4.14
C LEU A 48 -20.98 5.75 3.55
N ASN A 49 -20.67 6.76 4.37
CA ASN A 49 -19.97 7.97 3.92
C ASN A 49 -18.59 7.63 3.35
N ARG A 50 -17.79 6.81 4.03
CA ARG A 50 -16.49 6.37 3.52
C ARG A 50 -16.60 5.60 2.20
N LEU A 51 -17.63 4.77 2.03
CA LEU A 51 -17.88 4.08 0.76
C LEU A 51 -18.32 5.05 -0.35
N ILE A 52 -19.06 6.10 -0.01
CA ILE A 52 -19.42 7.17 -0.94
C ILE A 52 -18.17 7.94 -1.38
N ASP A 53 -17.30 8.33 -0.44
CA ASP A 53 -16.03 9.00 -0.73
C ASP A 53 -15.11 8.16 -1.62
N LYS A 54 -15.14 6.83 -1.45
CA LYS A 54 -14.45 5.87 -2.30
C LYS A 54 -15.13 5.67 -3.66
N GLY A 55 -16.36 6.18 -3.87
CA GLY A 55 -17.14 6.00 -5.10
C GLY A 55 -17.72 4.59 -5.27
N LEU A 56 -17.79 3.83 -4.17
CA LEU A 56 -18.31 2.45 -4.16
C LEU A 56 -19.78 2.36 -3.74
N VAL A 57 -20.33 3.43 -3.19
CA VAL A 57 -21.76 3.57 -2.84
C VAL A 57 -22.23 4.94 -3.31
N SER A 58 -23.48 5.01 -3.74
CA SER A 58 -24.23 6.24 -3.98
C SER A 58 -25.54 6.23 -3.22
N TYR A 59 -26.26 7.33 -3.18
CA TYR A 59 -27.60 7.37 -2.62
C TYR A 59 -28.52 8.27 -3.42
N ILE A 60 -29.81 7.98 -3.33
CA ILE A 60 -30.90 8.84 -3.77
C ILE A 60 -31.76 9.22 -2.56
N ILE A 61 -32.49 10.31 -2.66
CA ILE A 61 -33.42 10.75 -1.63
C ILE A 61 -34.84 10.54 -2.16
N GLU A 62 -35.58 9.69 -1.48
CA GLU A 62 -37.01 9.48 -1.75
C GLU A 62 -37.81 9.96 -0.54
N GLY A 63 -38.58 11.03 -0.76
CA GLY A 63 -39.26 11.73 0.33
C GLY A 63 -38.24 12.36 1.32
N LYS A 64 -38.19 11.83 2.54
CA LYS A 64 -37.23 12.24 3.60
C LYS A 64 -36.17 11.17 3.90
N THR A 65 -36.11 10.10 3.11
CA THR A 65 -35.29 8.93 3.40
C THR A 65 -34.18 8.77 2.34
N LYS A 66 -32.96 8.49 2.79
CA LYS A 66 -31.86 8.12 1.90
C LYS A 66 -31.93 6.64 1.59
N HIS A 67 -31.86 6.33 0.30
CA HIS A 67 -31.72 4.99 -0.23
C HIS A 67 -30.35 4.81 -0.85
N PHE A 68 -29.55 3.91 -0.32
CA PHE A 68 -28.17 3.67 -0.72
C PHE A 68 -28.11 2.54 -1.75
N LYS A 69 -27.18 2.65 -2.68
CA LYS A 69 -26.95 1.68 -3.75
C LYS A 69 -25.46 1.43 -3.92
N ALA A 70 -25.04 0.16 -3.99
CA ALA A 70 -23.68 -0.19 -4.36
C ALA A 70 -23.38 0.21 -5.81
N ALA A 71 -22.23 0.78 -6.05
CA ALA A 71 -21.71 0.90 -7.41
C ALA A 71 -21.36 -0.48 -7.98
N PRO A 72 -21.44 -0.69 -9.30
CA PRO A 72 -21.04 -1.94 -9.92
C PRO A 72 -19.62 -2.35 -9.53
N PRO A 73 -19.31 -3.65 -9.35
CA PRO A 73 -17.98 -4.11 -8.95
C PRO A 73 -16.83 -3.60 -9.80
N LYS A 74 -17.05 -3.37 -11.10
CA LYS A 74 -16.08 -2.76 -11.99
C LYS A 74 -15.57 -1.37 -11.53
N ASN A 75 -16.35 -0.67 -10.72
CA ASN A 75 -15.96 0.65 -10.19
C ASN A 75 -14.83 0.55 -9.15
N ILE A 76 -14.55 -0.66 -8.64
CA ILE A 76 -13.37 -0.91 -7.80
C ILE A 76 -12.09 -0.64 -8.59
N LEU A 77 -12.07 -0.92 -9.89
CA LEU A 77 -10.93 -0.59 -10.75
C LEU A 77 -10.68 0.92 -10.81
N ASN A 78 -11.75 1.73 -10.93
CA ASN A 78 -11.63 3.19 -10.91
C ASN A 78 -11.14 3.70 -9.54
N TYR A 79 -11.53 3.03 -8.45
CA TYR A 79 -11.02 3.33 -7.12
C TYR A 79 -9.52 3.02 -7.01
N ILE A 80 -9.06 1.89 -7.56
CA ILE A 80 -7.64 1.52 -7.60
C ILE A 80 -6.84 2.56 -8.38
N GLU A 81 -7.27 2.90 -9.60
CA GLU A 81 -6.60 3.88 -10.45
C GLU A 81 -6.46 5.26 -9.77
N ARG A 82 -7.52 5.70 -9.08
CA ARG A 82 -7.46 6.93 -8.28
C ARG A 82 -6.41 6.85 -7.17
N ARG A 83 -6.34 5.72 -6.45
CA ARG A 83 -5.35 5.49 -5.39
C ARG A 83 -3.92 5.45 -5.92
N GLU A 84 -3.69 4.86 -7.08
CA GLU A 84 -2.38 4.86 -7.75
C GLU A 84 -1.94 6.28 -8.10
N ASN A 85 -2.86 7.09 -8.63
CA ASN A 85 -2.60 8.49 -8.95
C ASN A 85 -2.28 9.31 -7.69
N GLU A 86 -3.06 9.16 -6.61
CA GLU A 86 -2.80 9.79 -5.31
C GLU A 86 -1.42 9.41 -4.76
N LEU A 87 -1.07 8.13 -4.77
CA LEU A 87 0.24 7.64 -4.33
C LEU A 87 1.38 8.19 -5.18
N THR A 88 1.16 8.30 -6.48
CA THR A 88 2.15 8.89 -7.40
C THR A 88 2.37 10.38 -7.10
N GLN A 89 1.31 11.11 -6.82
CA GLN A 89 1.39 12.51 -6.41
C GLN A 89 2.14 12.64 -5.07
N HIS A 90 1.75 11.89 -4.05
CA HIS A 90 2.42 11.90 -2.74
C HIS A 90 3.91 11.55 -2.86
N LYS A 91 4.26 10.56 -3.70
CA LYS A 91 5.66 10.23 -3.99
C LYS A 91 6.44 11.41 -4.57
N ASN A 92 5.82 12.16 -5.48
CA ASN A 92 6.46 13.33 -6.07
C ASN A 92 6.58 14.49 -5.08
N GLU A 93 5.59 14.69 -4.23
CA GLU A 93 5.65 15.67 -3.14
C GLU A 93 6.72 15.29 -2.11
N PHE A 94 6.77 14.03 -1.72
CA PHE A 94 7.76 13.53 -0.77
C PHE A 94 9.19 13.72 -1.28
N ARG A 95 9.44 13.47 -2.58
CA ARG A 95 10.75 13.73 -3.19
C ARG A 95 11.25 15.17 -2.99
N LYS A 96 10.35 16.14 -2.94
CA LYS A 96 10.71 17.55 -2.74
C LYS A 96 11.14 17.86 -1.31
N ILE A 97 10.63 17.10 -0.34
CA ILE A 97 10.97 17.29 1.08
C ILE A 97 12.14 16.44 1.55
N ILE A 98 12.57 15.42 0.78
CA ILE A 98 13.73 14.57 1.12
C ILE A 98 14.96 15.42 1.48
N PRO A 99 15.42 16.41 0.68
CA PRO A 99 16.62 17.20 1.04
C PRO A 99 16.46 17.94 2.36
N LEU A 100 15.25 18.39 2.70
CA LEU A 100 14.97 19.07 3.97
C LEU A 100 15.06 18.11 5.16
N LEU A 101 14.62 16.86 4.97
CA LEU A 101 14.72 15.83 6.00
C LEU A 101 16.16 15.36 6.17
N GLU A 102 16.90 15.19 5.09
CA GLU A 102 18.33 14.85 5.10
C GLU A 102 19.16 15.93 5.82
N ALA A 103 18.86 17.21 5.58
CA ALA A 103 19.52 18.31 6.28
C ALA A 103 19.25 18.33 7.80
N LYS A 104 18.16 17.69 8.25
CA LYS A 104 17.86 17.53 9.69
C LYS A 104 18.52 16.32 10.32
N LYS A 105 19.00 15.37 9.52
CA LYS A 105 19.73 14.21 10.01
C LYS A 105 21.03 14.73 10.64
N LYS A 106 21.22 14.51 11.95
CA LYS A 106 22.50 14.82 12.61
C LYS A 106 23.58 13.98 11.94
N THR A 107 24.64 14.63 11.49
CA THR A 107 25.84 13.94 11.04
C THR A 107 26.46 13.31 12.28
N GLU A 108 26.22 12.03 12.52
CA GLU A 108 26.94 11.29 13.53
C GLU A 108 28.38 11.19 13.06
N THR A 109 29.28 11.93 13.74
CA THR A 109 30.71 11.81 13.55
C THR A 109 31.16 10.44 14.01
N ASN A 110 31.58 9.61 13.04
CA ASN A 110 32.38 8.39 13.17
C ASN A 110 32.42 7.73 14.57
N SER A 111 31.31 7.20 15.05
CA SER A 111 31.31 6.14 16.03
C SER A 111 31.08 4.82 15.29
N PHE A 112 31.86 3.81 15.61
CA PHE A 112 31.60 2.44 15.16
C PHE A 112 30.28 1.99 15.79
N ASN A 113 29.18 2.30 15.12
CA ASN A 113 27.81 1.89 15.52
C ASN A 113 27.43 0.65 14.72
N ALA A 114 27.16 -0.43 15.41
CA ALA A 114 26.51 -1.58 14.79
C ALA A 114 25.02 -1.30 14.73
N GLU A 115 24.46 -1.24 13.53
CA GLU A 115 23.02 -1.14 13.32
C GLU A 115 22.45 -2.54 13.08
N ILE A 116 21.34 -2.86 13.76
CA ILE A 116 20.63 -4.13 13.59
C ILE A 116 19.37 -3.85 12.79
N PHE A 117 19.26 -4.49 11.66
CA PHE A 117 18.06 -4.44 10.80
C PHE A 117 17.31 -5.77 10.90
N GLU A 118 16.05 -5.73 11.28
CA GLU A 118 15.25 -6.93 11.49
C GLU A 118 14.23 -7.16 10.37
N GLY A 119 14.02 -8.44 10.06
CA GLY A 119 13.00 -8.88 9.13
C GLY A 119 13.26 -8.50 7.67
N VAL A 120 12.23 -8.71 6.85
CA VAL A 120 12.25 -8.48 5.40
C VAL A 120 12.51 -7.01 5.07
N SER A 121 11.81 -6.12 5.74
CA SER A 121 11.94 -4.67 5.51
C SER A 121 13.33 -4.16 5.88
N GLY A 122 13.91 -4.69 6.96
CA GLY A 122 15.28 -4.37 7.37
C GLY A 122 16.30 -4.79 6.31
N LEU A 123 16.17 -6.00 5.79
CA LEU A 123 17.05 -6.49 4.71
C LEU A 123 16.95 -5.60 3.45
N ILE A 124 15.76 -5.25 3.04
CA ILE A 124 15.51 -4.33 1.91
C ILE A 124 16.20 -2.99 2.14
N THR A 125 16.09 -2.44 3.35
CA THR A 125 16.74 -1.17 3.72
C THR A 125 18.26 -1.24 3.56
N VAL A 126 18.91 -2.30 4.04
CA VAL A 126 20.36 -2.49 3.91
C VAL A 126 20.80 -2.52 2.44
N PHE A 127 20.09 -3.24 1.59
CA PHE A 127 20.41 -3.30 0.18
C PHE A 127 20.17 -1.96 -0.54
N ASP A 128 19.08 -1.26 -0.25
CA ASP A 128 18.84 0.07 -0.82
C ASP A 128 19.93 1.07 -0.36
N MET A 129 20.32 1.08 0.92
CA MET A 129 21.43 1.89 1.43
C MET A 129 22.73 1.57 0.68
N SER A 130 23.07 0.29 0.47
CA SER A 130 24.25 -0.10 -0.28
C SER A 130 24.28 0.43 -1.71
N VAL A 131 23.13 0.48 -2.37
CA VAL A 131 23.04 1.09 -3.71
C VAL A 131 23.23 2.59 -3.65
N ASP A 132 22.71 3.27 -2.61
CA ASP A 132 22.83 4.72 -2.50
C ASP A 132 24.28 5.15 -2.21
N GLU A 133 25.02 4.42 -1.39
CA GLU A 133 26.40 4.70 -0.99
C GLU A 133 27.44 4.37 -2.07
N LEU A 134 27.26 3.24 -2.78
CA LEU A 134 28.22 2.79 -3.78
C LEU A 134 28.26 3.68 -5.02
N LYS A 135 29.46 3.89 -5.55
CA LYS A 135 29.72 4.66 -6.77
C LYS A 135 29.85 3.75 -7.99
N LYS A 136 29.79 4.36 -9.18
CA LYS A 136 29.99 3.67 -10.45
C LYS A 136 31.34 2.93 -10.46
N GLY A 137 31.31 1.64 -10.78
CA GLY A 137 32.48 0.77 -10.86
C GLY A 137 32.85 0.09 -9.53
N GLU A 138 32.23 0.47 -8.43
CA GLU A 138 32.46 -0.24 -7.16
C GLU A 138 31.79 -1.61 -7.14
N ILE A 139 32.32 -2.50 -6.30
CA ILE A 139 31.92 -3.90 -6.26
C ILE A 139 31.23 -4.18 -4.94
N THR A 140 30.03 -4.74 -5.01
CA THR A 140 29.38 -5.35 -3.83
C THR A 140 29.58 -6.86 -3.84
N TYR A 141 29.85 -7.43 -2.67
CA TYR A 141 29.99 -8.86 -2.46
C TYR A 141 28.86 -9.36 -1.58
N ALA A 142 28.18 -10.41 -2.00
CA ALA A 142 27.21 -11.12 -1.18
C ALA A 142 27.66 -12.58 -1.04
N PHE A 143 27.55 -13.13 0.18
CA PHE A 143 27.88 -14.53 0.47
C PHE A 143 26.86 -15.12 1.43
N GLY A 144 26.71 -16.45 1.41
CA GLY A 144 25.80 -17.15 2.29
C GLY A 144 24.31 -16.89 2.00
N TYR A 145 23.98 -16.55 0.76
CA TYR A 145 22.60 -16.24 0.37
C TYR A 145 21.76 -17.54 0.30
N PRO A 146 20.75 -17.72 1.15
CA PRO A 146 19.98 -18.95 1.16
C PRO A 146 19.07 -19.03 -0.08
N ALA A 147 19.05 -20.19 -0.75
CA ALA A 147 18.31 -20.40 -2.00
C ALA A 147 16.80 -20.08 -1.90
N TYR A 148 16.19 -20.21 -0.72
CA TYR A 148 14.78 -19.85 -0.51
C TYR A 148 14.52 -18.35 -0.53
N ALA A 149 15.50 -17.53 -0.19
CA ALA A 149 15.33 -16.07 -0.14
C ALA A 149 15.14 -15.48 -1.55
N SER A 150 15.65 -16.13 -2.61
CA SER A 150 15.45 -15.70 -3.99
C SER A 150 13.95 -15.67 -4.38
N LYS A 151 13.18 -16.65 -3.91
CA LYS A 151 11.74 -16.73 -4.22
C LYS A 151 10.89 -15.73 -3.45
N LEU A 152 11.27 -15.43 -2.19
CA LEU A 152 10.53 -14.46 -1.34
C LEU A 152 10.67 -13.02 -1.83
N PHE A 153 11.74 -12.70 -2.53
CA PHE A 153 12.10 -11.33 -2.91
C PHE A 153 12.25 -11.13 -4.41
N ASP A 154 11.70 -12.01 -5.24
CA ASP A 154 11.90 -11.99 -6.69
C ASP A 154 11.59 -10.62 -7.33
N VAL A 155 10.49 -10.00 -6.93
CA VAL A 155 10.10 -8.66 -7.41
C VAL A 155 11.10 -7.60 -6.96
N TYR A 156 11.52 -7.63 -5.70
CA TYR A 156 12.49 -6.69 -5.15
C TYR A 156 13.85 -6.84 -5.83
N TRP A 157 14.36 -8.08 -6.03
CA TRP A 157 15.64 -8.32 -6.66
C TRP A 157 15.70 -7.80 -8.08
N ARG A 158 14.64 -7.93 -8.85
CA ARG A 158 14.58 -7.38 -10.20
C ARG A 158 14.78 -5.87 -10.23
N GLU A 159 14.13 -5.16 -9.31
CA GLU A 159 14.28 -3.71 -9.23
C GLU A 159 15.65 -3.30 -8.64
N TYR A 160 16.15 -4.01 -7.65
CA TYR A 160 17.49 -3.81 -7.09
C TYR A 160 18.57 -3.99 -8.16
N TYR A 161 18.49 -5.03 -8.95
CA TYR A 161 19.45 -5.28 -10.03
C TYR A 161 19.40 -4.19 -11.09
N LYS A 162 18.22 -3.74 -11.50
CA LYS A 162 18.08 -2.60 -12.42
C LYS A 162 18.72 -1.32 -11.87
N LYS A 163 18.55 -1.04 -10.57
CA LYS A 163 19.17 0.11 -9.90
C LYS A 163 20.70 0.01 -9.96
N CYS A 164 21.26 -1.16 -9.61
CA CYS A 164 22.70 -1.41 -9.65
C CYS A 164 23.26 -1.25 -11.07
N ASP A 165 22.60 -1.85 -12.07
CA ASP A 165 23.03 -1.78 -13.47
C ASP A 165 23.02 -0.35 -13.98
N LYS A 166 21.96 0.40 -13.69
CA LYS A 166 21.84 1.83 -14.04
C LYS A 166 22.94 2.69 -13.41
N LYS A 167 23.36 2.34 -12.19
CA LYS A 167 24.43 3.04 -11.47
C LYS A 167 25.83 2.54 -11.83
N GLY A 168 25.92 1.41 -12.55
CA GLY A 168 27.18 0.78 -12.95
C GLY A 168 27.91 0.09 -11.80
N ILE A 169 27.18 -0.44 -10.82
CA ILE A 169 27.69 -1.20 -9.68
C ILE A 169 27.89 -2.65 -10.09
N VAL A 170 29.07 -3.21 -9.80
CA VAL A 170 29.38 -4.62 -10.09
C VAL A 170 28.97 -5.47 -8.89
N ARG A 171 28.24 -6.56 -9.13
CA ARG A 171 27.80 -7.50 -8.09
C ARG A 171 28.53 -8.82 -8.21
N LYS A 172 29.09 -9.31 -7.12
CA LYS A 172 29.68 -10.66 -7.03
C LYS A 172 29.01 -11.44 -5.92
N VAL A 173 28.42 -12.58 -6.28
CA VAL A 173 27.74 -13.48 -5.33
C VAL A 173 28.57 -14.74 -5.20
N ILE A 174 28.86 -15.13 -3.96
CA ILE A 174 29.55 -16.38 -3.62
C ILE A 174 28.50 -17.32 -3.03
N TYR A 175 28.27 -18.43 -3.71
CA TYR A 175 27.29 -19.46 -3.31
C TYR A 175 27.95 -20.52 -2.41
#